data_07914bfbf87cca16e576b52cf3df68fe
#
_entry.id   07914bfbf87cca16e576b52cf3df68fe
#
_cell.length_a   1.000
_cell.length_b   1.000
_cell.length_c   1.000
_cell.angle_alpha   90.00
_cell.angle_beta   90.00
_cell.angle_gamma   90.00
#
_symmetry.space_group_name_H-M   'P 1'
#
loop_
_entity.id
_entity.type
_entity.pdbx_description
1 polymer ?
#
loop_
_entity_poly.entity_id
_entity_poly.type
_entity_poly.pdbx_seq_one_letter_code
_entity_poly.pdbx_strand_id
1 'polypeptide(L)'
;MISEAEAIAKIAMIEGDKLLSDKYTYKMTNLKTLMLSKLWDSEHKFFKTLPLNIEEMEKWKDSPYRNTFTQYSNEDPKLVNVRELHGYTPWYFGIPEEQHSNAWEFILTSGGFKAPFGPTTAEQNHPDFKVVYEGHECQWNGPSWPFATSITLKAMANLLRKYNQTVISKEDFFDLLGTYSNSHRRIDERGQKICWIDENINPY
;
A
#
# COMPACT_ATOMS: atom_id res chain seq x y z
N MET A 1 -4.93 -10.40 8.31
CA MET A 1 -4.46 -11.44 9.29
C MET A 1 -4.14 -10.87 10.67
N ILE A 2 -3.29 -9.82 10.85
CA ILE A 2 -2.98 -9.23 12.17
C ILE A 2 -4.23 -8.65 12.81
N SER A 3 -4.92 -7.75 12.12
CA SER A 3 -6.13 -7.10 12.64
C SER A 3 -7.32 -8.04 12.81
N GLU A 4 -7.41 -9.09 12.00
CA GLU A 4 -8.40 -10.15 12.18
C GLU A 4 -8.14 -10.95 13.46
N ALA A 5 -6.87 -11.30 13.71
CA ALA A 5 -6.48 -11.97 14.95
C ALA A 5 -6.77 -11.06 16.16
N GLU A 6 -6.50 -9.77 16.08
CA GLU A 6 -6.85 -8.80 17.11
C GLU A 6 -8.37 -8.74 17.35
N ALA A 7 -9.15 -8.70 16.27
CA ALA A 7 -10.61 -8.66 16.38
C ALA A 7 -11.18 -9.93 17.04
N ILE A 8 -10.67 -11.11 16.63
CA ILE A 8 -11.08 -12.38 17.24
C ILE A 8 -10.71 -12.42 18.71
N ALA A 9 -9.51 -11.98 19.09
CA ALA A 9 -9.09 -11.93 20.48
C ALA A 9 -10.01 -11.03 21.33
N LYS A 10 -10.37 -9.86 20.81
CA LYS A 10 -11.29 -8.92 21.48
C LYS A 10 -12.70 -9.49 21.64
N ILE A 11 -13.24 -10.13 20.60
CA ILE A 11 -14.56 -10.76 20.66
C ILE A 11 -14.55 -11.90 21.68
N ALA A 12 -13.56 -12.78 21.64
CA ALA A 12 -13.41 -13.86 22.60
C ALA A 12 -13.31 -13.36 24.05
N MET A 13 -12.64 -12.23 24.27
CA MET A 13 -12.56 -11.60 25.59
C MET A 13 -13.94 -11.12 26.06
N ILE A 14 -14.75 -10.54 25.18
CA ILE A 14 -16.11 -10.08 25.51
C ILE A 14 -17.02 -11.27 25.87
N GLU A 15 -16.87 -12.38 25.14
CA GLU A 15 -17.63 -13.62 25.38
C GLU A 15 -17.12 -14.43 26.59
N GLY A 16 -16.03 -14.00 27.23
CA GLY A 16 -15.43 -14.68 28.37
C GLY A 16 -14.57 -15.91 28.03
N ASP A 17 -14.31 -16.15 26.73
CA ASP A 17 -13.39 -17.21 26.28
C ASP A 17 -11.96 -16.74 26.34
N LYS A 18 -11.39 -16.82 27.53
CA LYS A 18 -9.99 -16.42 27.76
C LYS A 18 -8.99 -17.23 26.95
N LEU A 19 -9.22 -18.53 26.78
CA LEU A 19 -8.29 -19.39 26.06
C LEU A 19 -8.17 -18.98 24.58
N LEU A 20 -9.32 -18.74 23.96
CA LEU A 20 -9.37 -18.26 22.57
C LEU A 20 -8.77 -16.86 22.44
N SER A 21 -9.06 -15.97 23.39
CA SER A 21 -8.49 -14.61 23.42
C SER A 21 -6.96 -14.65 23.51
N ASP A 22 -6.39 -15.42 24.43
CA ASP A 22 -4.95 -15.57 24.61
C ASP A 22 -4.28 -16.15 23.35
N LYS A 23 -4.89 -17.17 22.75
CA LYS A 23 -4.41 -17.78 21.48
C LYS A 23 -4.31 -16.76 20.36
N TYR A 24 -5.32 -15.95 20.15
CA TYR A 24 -5.32 -14.99 19.05
C TYR A 24 -4.52 -13.73 19.35
N THR A 25 -4.39 -13.34 20.60
CA THR A 25 -3.43 -12.30 21.04
C THR A 25 -1.97 -12.73 20.73
N TYR A 26 -1.61 -13.97 21.05
CA TYR A 26 -0.30 -14.52 20.69
C TYR A 26 -0.08 -14.53 19.17
N LYS A 27 -1.09 -14.98 18.40
CA LYS A 27 -1.02 -14.99 16.94
C LYS A 27 -0.84 -13.58 16.36
N MET A 28 -1.60 -12.61 16.86
CA MET A 28 -1.49 -11.20 16.47
C MET A 28 -0.08 -10.67 16.72
N THR A 29 0.46 -10.89 17.93
CA THR A 29 1.79 -10.40 18.32
C THR A 29 2.90 -11.00 17.45
N ASN A 30 2.85 -12.31 17.20
CA ASN A 30 3.83 -12.98 16.33
C ASN A 30 3.77 -12.46 14.89
N LEU A 31 2.58 -12.32 14.32
CA LEU A 31 2.41 -11.80 12.97
C LEU A 31 2.89 -10.35 12.86
N LYS A 32 2.62 -9.53 13.88
CA LYS A 32 3.14 -8.15 13.92
C LYS A 32 4.67 -8.13 13.94
N THR A 33 5.29 -8.93 14.80
CA THR A 33 6.75 -9.04 14.88
C THR A 33 7.34 -9.48 13.54
N LEU A 34 6.75 -10.50 12.91
CA LEU A 34 7.20 -10.99 11.60
C LEU A 34 7.06 -9.91 10.52
N MET A 35 5.94 -9.19 10.47
CA MET A 35 5.74 -8.12 9.51
C MET A 35 6.78 -7.02 9.67
N LEU A 36 6.98 -6.53 10.90
CA LEU A 36 7.94 -5.47 11.17
C LEU A 36 9.38 -5.88 10.88
N SER A 37 9.76 -7.14 11.20
CA SER A 37 11.13 -7.63 11.01
C SER A 37 11.44 -8.08 9.59
N LYS A 38 10.44 -8.51 8.81
CA LYS A 38 10.65 -9.11 7.48
C LYS A 38 10.26 -8.21 6.33
N LEU A 39 9.27 -7.32 6.51
CA LEU A 39 8.76 -6.48 5.42
C LEU A 39 9.22 -5.02 5.52
N TRP A 40 9.73 -4.59 6.66
CA TRP A 40 10.30 -3.25 6.80
C TRP A 40 11.73 -3.20 6.27
N ASP A 41 11.93 -2.42 5.23
CA ASP A 41 13.25 -2.08 4.69
C ASP A 41 13.75 -0.82 5.41
N SER A 42 14.72 -1.00 6.31
CA SER A 42 15.27 0.11 7.11
C SER A 42 16.15 1.06 6.30
N GLU A 43 16.77 0.58 5.22
CA GLU A 43 17.60 1.39 4.31
C GLU A 43 16.71 2.31 3.48
N HIS A 44 15.66 1.74 2.89
CA HIS A 44 14.73 2.50 2.03
C HIS A 44 13.54 3.09 2.81
N LYS A 45 13.46 2.85 4.12
CA LYS A 45 12.41 3.36 5.03
C LYS A 45 10.98 3.08 4.54
N PHE A 46 10.71 1.84 4.13
CA PHE A 46 9.42 1.48 3.55
C PHE A 46 9.05 0.02 3.80
N PHE A 47 7.74 -0.29 3.87
CA PHE A 47 7.29 -1.68 3.85
C PHE A 47 7.26 -2.17 2.41
N LYS A 48 7.96 -3.24 2.15
CA LYS A 48 8.13 -3.83 0.82
C LYS A 48 7.67 -5.27 0.78
N THR A 49 7.41 -5.74 -0.41
CA THR A 49 7.07 -7.15 -0.66
C THR A 49 8.28 -8.04 -0.45
N LEU A 50 8.09 -9.13 0.27
CA LEU A 50 9.06 -10.22 0.34
C LEU A 50 8.63 -11.27 -0.70
N PRO A 51 9.47 -11.59 -1.69
CA PRO A 51 9.15 -12.60 -2.68
C PRO A 51 8.99 -13.98 -2.02
N LEU A 52 8.16 -14.81 -2.63
CA LEU A 52 8.06 -16.23 -2.28
C LEU A 52 9.42 -16.91 -2.51
N ASN A 53 9.60 -18.09 -1.93
CA ASN A 53 10.82 -18.85 -2.18
C ASN A 53 10.94 -19.25 -3.66
N ILE A 54 12.16 -19.54 -4.11
CA ILE A 54 12.48 -19.83 -5.51
C ILE A 54 11.66 -21.02 -6.07
N GLU A 55 11.40 -22.04 -5.26
CA GLU A 55 10.63 -23.22 -5.70
C GLU A 55 9.15 -22.87 -5.99
N GLU A 56 8.54 -22.04 -5.18
CA GLU A 56 7.18 -21.56 -5.43
C GLU A 56 7.13 -20.62 -6.64
N MET A 57 8.15 -19.81 -6.83
CA MET A 57 8.27 -18.92 -7.99
C MET A 57 8.41 -19.69 -9.29
N GLU A 58 9.18 -20.79 -9.32
CA GLU A 58 9.32 -21.65 -10.48
C GLU A 58 7.97 -22.23 -10.93
N LYS A 59 7.07 -22.58 -10.01
CA LYS A 59 5.71 -23.05 -10.33
C LYS A 59 4.85 -21.99 -11.04
N TRP A 60 5.16 -20.71 -10.81
CA TRP A 60 4.39 -19.61 -11.37
C TRP A 60 5.07 -18.91 -12.55
N LYS A 61 6.26 -19.38 -12.97
CA LYS A 61 7.06 -18.70 -14.02
C LYS A 61 6.35 -18.56 -15.37
N ASP A 62 5.47 -19.48 -15.68
CA ASP A 62 4.68 -19.48 -16.92
C ASP A 62 3.26 -18.94 -16.73
N SER A 63 2.94 -18.42 -15.53
CA SER A 63 1.64 -17.82 -15.25
C SER A 63 1.47 -16.50 -16.00
N PRO A 64 0.33 -16.25 -16.66
CA PRO A 64 0.02 -14.96 -17.26
C PRO A 64 -0.03 -13.81 -16.24
N TYR A 65 -0.11 -14.11 -14.93
CA TYR A 65 -0.08 -13.15 -13.84
C TYR A 65 1.33 -12.77 -13.36
N ARG A 66 2.37 -13.26 -14.03
CA ARG A 66 3.78 -12.99 -13.70
C ARG A 66 4.21 -11.53 -13.89
N ASN A 67 3.44 -10.73 -14.60
CA ASN A 67 3.81 -9.37 -15.01
C ASN A 67 3.68 -8.30 -13.93
N THR A 68 3.40 -8.68 -12.70
CA THR A 68 3.38 -7.72 -11.61
C THR A 68 4.70 -7.76 -10.85
N PHE A 69 5.56 -6.77 -11.08
CA PHE A 69 6.60 -6.25 -10.20
C PHE A 69 7.61 -7.20 -9.61
N THR A 70 7.92 -8.28 -10.18
CA THR A 70 8.94 -9.11 -9.59
C THR A 70 9.97 -9.49 -10.62
N GLN A 71 10.92 -8.61 -10.85
CA GLN A 71 12.25 -9.08 -11.20
C GLN A 71 12.82 -9.75 -9.95
N TYR A 72 12.49 -11.01 -9.79
CA TYR A 72 13.07 -11.82 -8.74
C TYR A 72 14.53 -12.08 -9.10
N SER A 73 15.45 -11.58 -8.27
CA SER A 73 16.82 -12.03 -8.34
C SER A 73 16.86 -13.50 -7.89
N ASN A 74 17.68 -14.32 -8.55
CA ASN A 74 17.95 -15.71 -8.14
C ASN A 74 18.78 -15.83 -6.84
N GLU A 75 18.94 -14.73 -6.13
CA GLU A 75 19.63 -14.64 -4.85
C GLU A 75 18.64 -14.83 -3.70
N ASP A 76 19.15 -15.02 -2.48
CA ASP A 76 18.37 -15.12 -1.24
C ASP A 76 17.17 -14.16 -1.22
N PRO A 77 16.02 -14.56 -0.64
CA PRO A 77 14.80 -13.77 -0.65
C PRO A 77 15.04 -12.43 0.03
N LYS A 78 15.39 -11.44 -0.79
CA LYS A 78 15.50 -10.04 -0.41
C LYS A 78 14.17 -9.35 -0.69
N LEU A 79 13.90 -8.29 0.04
CA LEU A 79 12.79 -7.41 -0.28
C LEU A 79 12.92 -6.89 -1.72
N VAL A 80 11.79 -6.80 -2.43
CA VAL A 80 11.78 -6.22 -3.80
C VAL A 80 12.33 -4.80 -3.76
N ASN A 81 13.08 -4.43 -4.79
CA ASN A 81 13.71 -3.10 -4.87
C ASN A 81 12.77 -2.05 -5.45
N VAL A 82 11.54 -1.99 -4.95
CA VAL A 82 10.54 -1.00 -5.33
C VAL A 82 9.68 -0.64 -4.13
N ARG A 83 9.28 0.63 -4.01
CA ARG A 83 8.21 1.04 -3.11
C ARG A 83 6.90 0.98 -3.88
N GLU A 84 5.96 0.23 -3.34
CA GLU A 84 4.60 0.09 -3.87
C GLU A 84 3.61 0.79 -2.93
N LEU A 85 2.57 1.42 -3.48
CA LEU A 85 1.57 2.16 -2.69
C LEU A 85 0.95 1.30 -1.58
N HIS A 86 0.85 0.00 -1.80
CA HIS A 86 0.43 -0.98 -0.79
C HIS A 86 1.28 -1.01 0.48
N GLY A 87 2.51 -0.54 0.43
CA GLY A 87 3.36 -0.39 1.61
C GLY A 87 2.79 0.55 2.69
N TYR A 88 1.77 1.36 2.37
CA TYR A 88 1.03 2.16 3.35
C TYR A 88 -0.11 1.39 4.04
N THR A 89 -0.51 0.23 3.53
CA THR A 89 -1.61 -0.58 4.10
C THR A 89 -1.43 -0.92 5.58
N PRO A 90 -0.22 -1.15 6.14
CA PRO A 90 -0.06 -1.37 7.57
C PRO A 90 -0.65 -0.27 8.45
N TRP A 91 -0.61 1.01 8.04
CA TRP A 91 -1.22 2.13 8.78
C TRP A 91 -2.75 2.17 8.69
N TYR A 92 -3.34 1.57 7.64
CA TYR A 92 -4.80 1.39 7.60
C TYR A 92 -5.29 0.62 8.83
N PHE A 93 -4.50 -0.33 9.29
CA PHE A 93 -4.79 -1.14 10.47
C PHE A 93 -4.12 -0.65 11.76
N GLY A 94 -3.28 0.41 11.70
CA GLY A 94 -2.60 0.96 12.87
C GLY A 94 -1.53 0.03 13.45
N ILE A 95 -0.85 -0.74 12.61
CA ILE A 95 0.12 -1.77 13.02
C ILE A 95 1.55 -1.21 13.22
N PRO A 96 2.07 -0.29 12.36
CA PRO A 96 3.43 0.23 12.49
C PRO A 96 3.66 0.99 13.80
N GLU A 97 4.91 1.22 14.11
CA GLU A 97 5.36 2.05 15.22
C GLU A 97 5.77 3.44 14.71
N GLU A 98 5.95 4.41 15.62
CA GLU A 98 6.19 5.82 15.26
C GLU A 98 7.41 6.02 14.35
N GLN A 99 8.50 5.25 14.59
CA GLN A 99 9.71 5.34 13.78
C GLN A 99 9.51 4.99 12.30
N HIS A 100 8.47 4.25 11.97
CA HIS A 100 8.14 3.90 10.58
C HIS A 100 7.46 5.05 9.82
N SER A 101 7.07 6.14 10.52
CA SER A 101 6.33 7.26 9.91
C SER A 101 7.09 7.96 8.79
N ASN A 102 8.42 7.86 8.74
CA ASN A 102 9.24 8.40 7.66
C ASN A 102 8.89 7.86 6.26
N ALA A 103 8.25 6.68 6.20
CA ALA A 103 7.74 6.13 4.93
C ALA A 103 6.80 7.12 4.20
N TRP A 104 6.14 7.98 4.94
CA TRP A 104 5.15 8.91 4.37
C TRP A 104 5.76 10.09 3.61
N GLU A 105 7.07 10.33 3.71
CA GLU A 105 7.75 11.32 2.87
C GLU A 105 7.53 11.05 1.38
N PHE A 106 7.47 9.78 0.98
CA PHE A 106 7.38 9.40 -0.44
C PHE A 106 6.01 9.71 -1.08
N ILE A 107 4.93 9.84 -0.28
CA ILE A 107 3.61 10.23 -0.82
C ILE A 107 3.59 11.68 -1.30
N LEU A 108 4.46 12.52 -0.75
CA LEU A 108 4.52 13.96 -1.03
C LEU A 108 5.55 14.31 -2.12
N THR A 109 6.41 13.38 -2.52
CA THR A 109 7.55 13.68 -3.38
C THR A 109 7.29 13.31 -4.83
N SER A 110 7.73 14.18 -5.73
CA SER A 110 7.92 13.85 -7.14
C SER A 110 9.03 12.78 -7.25
N GLY A 111 8.77 11.73 -8.03
CA GLY A 111 9.65 10.57 -8.06
C GLY A 111 9.31 9.49 -7.00
N GLY A 112 8.58 9.87 -5.94
CA GLY A 112 7.87 8.94 -5.07
C GLY A 112 6.50 8.59 -5.66
N PHE A 113 5.41 8.90 -4.95
CA PHE A 113 4.05 8.56 -5.40
C PHE A 113 3.23 9.76 -5.86
N LYS A 114 3.70 10.99 -5.64
CA LYS A 114 2.93 12.20 -5.93
C LYS A 114 2.76 12.41 -7.43
N ALA A 115 1.52 12.42 -7.91
CA ALA A 115 1.17 12.78 -9.28
C ALA A 115 -0.12 13.62 -9.31
N PRO A 116 -0.37 14.38 -10.41
CA PRO A 116 -1.47 15.36 -10.49
C PRO A 116 -2.88 14.80 -10.29
N PHE A 117 -3.13 13.57 -10.77
CA PHE A 117 -4.46 12.97 -10.77
C PHE A 117 -4.61 11.76 -9.83
N GLY A 118 -3.66 11.56 -8.94
CA GLY A 118 -3.67 10.51 -7.91
C GLY A 118 -2.30 9.93 -7.67
N PRO A 119 -2.07 9.33 -6.50
CA PRO A 119 -0.79 8.70 -6.23
C PRO A 119 -0.59 7.50 -7.16
N THR A 120 0.62 7.36 -7.66
CA THR A 120 1.02 6.21 -8.47
C THR A 120 1.07 4.94 -7.63
N THR A 121 0.84 3.78 -8.23
CA THR A 121 0.89 2.49 -7.53
C THR A 121 2.31 2.04 -7.19
N ALA A 122 3.31 2.56 -7.93
CA ALA A 122 4.72 2.34 -7.64
C ALA A 122 5.47 3.68 -7.64
N GLU A 123 6.63 3.72 -7.01
CA GLU A 123 7.51 4.90 -7.03
C GLU A 123 7.96 5.22 -8.46
N GLN A 124 7.86 6.49 -8.83
CA GLN A 124 8.09 6.97 -10.21
C GLN A 124 9.56 6.89 -10.63
N ASN A 125 10.49 6.85 -9.67
CA ASN A 125 11.91 6.72 -9.93
C ASN A 125 12.36 5.29 -10.25
N HIS A 126 11.46 4.30 -10.14
CA HIS A 126 11.81 2.92 -10.44
C HIS A 126 11.96 2.72 -11.97
N PRO A 127 12.98 1.98 -12.45
CA PRO A 127 13.20 1.76 -13.89
C PRO A 127 12.02 1.13 -14.63
N ASP A 128 11.24 0.28 -13.95
CA ASP A 128 10.08 -0.40 -14.51
C ASP A 128 8.76 0.38 -14.34
N PHE A 129 8.84 1.63 -13.89
CA PHE A 129 7.67 2.50 -13.80
C PHE A 129 7.08 2.77 -15.18
N LYS A 130 5.78 2.50 -15.34
CA LYS A 130 5.05 2.69 -16.61
C LYS A 130 3.63 3.15 -16.34
N VAL A 131 3.13 4.08 -17.14
CA VAL A 131 1.73 4.51 -17.14
C VAL A 131 0.96 4.07 -18.38
N VAL A 132 1.66 3.46 -19.34
CA VAL A 132 1.08 2.95 -20.59
C VAL A 132 0.81 1.47 -20.45
N TYR A 133 -0.38 1.04 -20.82
CA TYR A 133 -0.78 -0.36 -20.79
C TYR A 133 -0.11 -1.14 -21.92
N GLU A 134 0.62 -2.16 -21.55
CA GLU A 134 1.17 -3.17 -22.45
C GLU A 134 0.68 -4.54 -21.97
N GLY A 135 -0.26 -5.12 -22.70
CA GLY A 135 -0.79 -6.46 -22.39
C GLY A 135 -2.00 -6.43 -21.46
N HIS A 136 -1.86 -6.81 -20.21
CA HIS A 136 -2.97 -6.87 -19.26
C HIS A 136 -3.30 -5.52 -18.64
N GLU A 137 -4.60 -5.18 -18.52
CA GLU A 137 -5.07 -3.89 -18.03
C GLU A 137 -4.82 -3.63 -16.53
N CYS A 138 -4.67 -4.67 -15.73
CA CYS A 138 -4.40 -4.57 -14.29
C CYS A 138 -2.91 -4.33 -14.00
N GLN A 139 -2.40 -3.16 -14.35
CA GLN A 139 -1.01 -2.82 -14.08
C GLN A 139 -0.89 -2.02 -12.77
N TRP A 140 0.05 -2.45 -11.93
CA TRP A 140 0.33 -1.84 -10.63
C TRP A 140 1.70 -1.16 -10.56
N ASN A 141 2.29 -0.85 -11.72
CA ASN A 141 3.61 -0.23 -11.84
C ASN A 141 3.60 1.23 -12.28
N GLY A 142 2.50 1.90 -12.13
CA GLY A 142 2.42 3.31 -12.48
C GLY A 142 1.05 3.93 -12.39
N PRO A 143 0.00 3.36 -13.01
CA PRO A 143 -1.35 3.93 -12.96
C PRO A 143 -1.82 4.19 -11.53
N SER A 144 -2.63 5.23 -11.36
CA SER A 144 -3.30 5.47 -10.09
C SER A 144 -4.56 4.62 -9.99
N TRP A 145 -4.71 3.94 -8.86
CA TRP A 145 -5.87 3.09 -8.60
C TRP A 145 -6.73 3.74 -7.51
N PRO A 146 -7.95 4.19 -7.80
CA PRO A 146 -8.84 4.82 -6.84
C PRO A 146 -9.06 3.99 -5.58
N PHE A 147 -9.19 2.67 -5.71
CA PHE A 147 -9.30 1.77 -4.56
C PHE A 147 -8.05 1.83 -3.66
N ALA A 148 -6.85 1.72 -4.23
CA ALA A 148 -5.59 1.81 -3.48
C ALA A 148 -5.41 3.20 -2.84
N THR A 149 -5.80 4.26 -3.55
CA THR A 149 -5.80 5.63 -3.03
C THR A 149 -6.73 5.78 -1.82
N SER A 150 -7.92 5.17 -1.85
CA SER A 150 -8.86 5.21 -0.73
C SER A 150 -8.30 4.52 0.53
N ILE A 151 -7.61 3.40 0.37
CA ILE A 151 -6.90 2.71 1.44
C ILE A 151 -5.78 3.59 1.99
N THR A 152 -5.01 4.23 1.11
CA THR A 152 -3.92 5.14 1.48
C THR A 152 -4.44 6.35 2.25
N LEU A 153 -5.53 6.98 1.81
CA LEU A 153 -6.19 8.07 2.54
C LEU A 153 -6.63 7.64 3.95
N LYS A 154 -7.22 6.45 4.09
CA LYS A 154 -7.57 5.93 5.41
C LYS A 154 -6.33 5.68 6.28
N ALA A 155 -5.27 5.15 5.71
CA ALA A 155 -3.99 4.94 6.38
C ALA A 155 -3.38 6.28 6.85
N MET A 156 -3.41 7.31 5.97
CA MET A 156 -2.95 8.66 6.27
C MET A 156 -3.76 9.34 7.39
N ALA A 157 -5.08 9.18 7.37
CA ALA A 157 -5.95 9.67 8.46
C ALA A 157 -5.63 8.98 9.80
N ASN A 158 -5.31 7.69 9.78
CA ASN A 158 -4.87 6.97 10.98
C ASN A 158 -3.50 7.46 11.46
N LEU A 159 -2.56 7.72 10.55
CA LEU A 159 -1.26 8.30 10.87
C LEU A 159 -1.43 9.63 11.63
N LEU A 160 -2.21 10.56 11.07
CA LEU A 160 -2.47 11.86 11.66
C LEU A 160 -3.17 11.82 13.03
N ARG A 161 -3.96 10.77 13.29
CA ARG A 161 -4.75 10.65 14.52
C ARG A 161 -4.06 9.88 15.62
N LYS A 162 -3.16 8.95 15.30
CA LYS A 162 -2.68 7.94 16.24
C LYS A 162 -1.17 7.97 16.46
N TYR A 163 -0.43 8.68 15.62
CA TYR A 163 1.04 8.70 15.66
C TYR A 163 1.56 10.11 15.95
N ASN A 164 2.55 10.18 16.82
CA ASN A 164 3.29 11.43 17.05
C ASN A 164 4.34 11.55 15.93
N GLN A 165 4.03 12.34 14.90
CA GLN A 165 4.86 12.51 13.70
C GLN A 165 4.69 13.93 13.12
N THR A 166 5.66 14.36 12.35
CA THR A 166 5.69 15.68 11.68
C THR A 166 5.91 15.57 10.16
N VAL A 167 5.86 14.35 9.63
CA VAL A 167 6.14 14.08 8.20
C VAL A 167 4.98 14.51 7.33
N ILE A 168 3.75 14.25 7.80
CA ILE A 168 2.50 14.56 7.09
C ILE A 168 1.69 15.56 7.91
N SER A 169 1.16 16.56 7.24
CA SER A 169 0.22 17.54 7.80
C SER A 169 -1.24 17.21 7.45
N LYS A 170 -2.17 17.93 8.06
CA LYS A 170 -3.60 17.86 7.69
C LYS A 170 -3.84 18.44 6.30
N GLU A 171 -3.08 19.45 5.94
CA GLU A 171 -3.11 20.08 4.62
C GLU A 171 -2.74 19.07 3.53
N ASP A 172 -1.69 18.28 3.73
CA ASP A 172 -1.30 17.21 2.81
C ASP A 172 -2.41 16.16 2.64
N PHE A 173 -3.12 15.84 3.72
CA PHE A 173 -4.27 14.94 3.66
C PHE A 173 -5.41 15.53 2.84
N PHE A 174 -5.74 16.80 3.04
CA PHE A 174 -6.81 17.47 2.26
C PHE A 174 -6.44 17.63 0.80
N ASP A 175 -5.18 17.87 0.48
CA ASP A 175 -4.69 17.93 -0.90
C ASP A 175 -4.85 16.58 -1.61
N LEU A 176 -4.45 15.49 -0.95
CA LEU A 176 -4.63 14.14 -1.50
C LEU A 176 -6.11 13.76 -1.62
N LEU A 177 -6.94 14.13 -0.64
CA LEU A 177 -8.40 13.92 -0.70
C LEU A 177 -9.04 14.70 -1.84
N GLY A 178 -8.60 15.94 -2.07
CA GLY A 178 -9.02 16.77 -3.19
C GLY A 178 -8.66 16.14 -4.54
N THR A 179 -7.43 15.67 -4.67
CA THR A 179 -6.95 14.93 -5.86
C THR A 179 -7.80 13.68 -6.10
N TYR A 180 -8.04 12.88 -5.07
CA TYR A 180 -8.89 11.68 -5.13
C TYR A 180 -10.32 12.02 -5.57
N SER A 181 -10.93 13.06 -4.99
CA SER A 181 -12.27 13.50 -5.37
C SER A 181 -12.34 13.98 -6.83
N ASN A 182 -11.30 14.66 -7.30
CA ASN A 182 -11.23 15.15 -8.68
C ASN A 182 -11.00 14.03 -9.70
N SER A 183 -10.30 12.96 -9.32
CA SER A 183 -10.06 11.81 -10.19
C SER A 183 -11.35 11.04 -10.56
N HIS A 184 -12.44 11.22 -9.79
CA HIS A 184 -13.76 10.66 -10.09
C HIS A 184 -14.62 11.54 -10.98
N ARG A 185 -13.99 12.37 -11.82
CA ARG A 185 -14.66 13.30 -12.73
C ARG A 185 -13.92 13.38 -14.05
N ARG A 186 -14.69 13.55 -15.11
CA ARG A 186 -14.16 13.86 -16.44
C ARG A 186 -14.97 14.94 -17.12
N ILE A 187 -14.44 15.48 -18.20
CA ILE A 187 -15.18 16.39 -19.09
C ILE A 187 -15.81 15.55 -20.19
N ASP A 188 -17.11 15.68 -20.39
CA ASP A 188 -17.84 15.04 -21.49
C ASP A 188 -17.65 15.78 -22.83
N GLU A 189 -18.22 15.24 -23.89
CA GLU A 189 -18.13 15.81 -25.25
C GLU A 189 -18.75 17.23 -25.36
N ARG A 190 -19.59 17.62 -24.40
CA ARG A 190 -20.22 18.95 -24.32
C ARG A 190 -19.43 19.93 -23.46
N GLY A 191 -18.24 19.51 -22.96
CA GLY A 191 -17.44 20.32 -22.06
C GLY A 191 -17.98 20.38 -20.63
N GLN A 192 -18.91 19.50 -20.25
CA GLN A 192 -19.47 19.46 -18.90
C GLN A 192 -18.69 18.50 -18.00
N LYS A 193 -18.48 18.91 -16.76
CA LYS A 193 -17.85 18.07 -15.74
C LYS A 193 -18.87 17.07 -15.22
N ILE A 194 -18.64 15.79 -15.47
CA ILE A 194 -19.52 14.69 -15.07
C ILE A 194 -18.81 13.77 -14.07
N CYS A 195 -19.57 13.04 -13.25
CA CYS A 195 -19.05 11.96 -12.42
C CYS A 195 -18.56 10.82 -13.31
N TRP A 196 -17.41 10.27 -12.96
CA TRP A 196 -16.80 9.17 -13.69
C TRP A 196 -16.06 8.24 -12.72
N ILE A 197 -16.13 6.96 -12.96
CA ILE A 197 -15.45 5.94 -12.17
C ILE A 197 -14.66 5.06 -13.12
N ASP A 198 -13.36 5.03 -12.91
CA ASP A 198 -12.44 4.09 -13.55
C ASP A 198 -11.78 3.22 -12.48
N GLU A 199 -11.44 2.01 -12.84
CA GLU A 199 -10.70 1.10 -11.98
C GLU A 199 -9.26 1.59 -11.78
N ASN A 200 -8.66 2.11 -12.84
CA ASN A 200 -7.36 2.76 -12.83
C ASN A 200 -7.35 3.95 -13.78
N ILE A 201 -6.49 4.90 -13.50
CA ILE A 201 -6.38 6.15 -14.26
C ILE A 201 -4.92 6.48 -14.56
N ASN A 202 -4.71 7.21 -15.65
CA ASN A 202 -3.41 7.85 -15.89
C ASN A 202 -3.21 8.94 -14.83
N PRO A 203 -2.14 8.91 -14.05
CA PRO A 203 -1.87 9.88 -12.98
C PRO A 203 -1.36 11.25 -13.49
N TYR A 204 -1.12 11.43 -14.81
CA TYR A 204 -0.59 12.65 -15.45
C TYR A 204 -1.55 13.29 -16.42
#